data_0520bc7ca34376d835b7cdc32b130b92
#
_entry.id   0520bc7ca34376d835b7cdc32b130b92
#
_cell.length_a   1.000
_cell.length_b   1.000
_cell.length_c   1.000
_cell.angle_alpha   90.00
_cell.angle_beta   90.00
_cell.angle_gamma   90.00
#
_symmetry.space_group_name_H-M   'P 1'
#
loop_
_entity.id
_entity.type
_entity.pdbx_description
1 polymer ?
#
loop_
_entity_poly.entity_id
_entity_poly.type
_entity_poly.pdbx_seq_one_letter_code
_entity_poly.pdbx_strand_id
1 'polypeptide(L)'
;MKNDKERSKTKIVLKIFGVVFAVSLILANIDLIFGLLTAVLPIATTGVVTSAGLKAYWDSGCTNEVTSISWGSMYAGNSKNVTIYLKNTGNVPMTLSLTTDNWNPSSAETYFTLIWDYSGGQIQPNEVLQITLTLTVSEDVQGVIDFSFNVVITGTEVT
;
A
#
# COMPACT_ATOMS: atom_id res chain seq x y z
N MET A 1 -17.99 -43.73 -54.14
CA MET A 1 -18.99 -43.07 -53.28
C MET A 1 -18.83 -43.23 -51.77
N LYS A 2 -18.24 -44.33 -51.25
CA LYS A 2 -18.04 -44.52 -49.79
C LYS A 2 -16.89 -43.71 -49.21
N ASN A 3 -15.87 -43.42 -50.04
CA ASN A 3 -14.61 -42.76 -49.63
C ASN A 3 -14.73 -41.20 -49.43
N ASP A 4 -15.66 -40.55 -50.14
CA ASP A 4 -15.85 -39.09 -50.03
C ASP A 4 -16.59 -38.68 -48.79
N LYS A 5 -17.51 -39.53 -48.32
CA LYS A 5 -18.27 -39.33 -47.07
C LYS A 5 -17.42 -39.44 -45.83
N GLU A 6 -16.46 -40.36 -45.84
CA GLU A 6 -15.47 -40.55 -44.79
C GLU A 6 -14.48 -39.38 -44.74
N ARG A 7 -13.96 -38.91 -45.90
CA ARG A 7 -13.08 -37.74 -45.98
C ARG A 7 -13.77 -36.46 -45.53
N SER A 8 -15.07 -36.33 -45.80
CA SER A 8 -15.84 -35.17 -45.33
C SER A 8 -15.98 -35.16 -43.82
N LYS A 9 -16.28 -36.30 -43.19
CA LYS A 9 -16.36 -36.42 -41.74
C LYS A 9 -15.04 -36.13 -41.04
N THR A 10 -13.93 -36.64 -41.58
CA THR A 10 -12.59 -36.35 -41.02
C THR A 10 -12.23 -34.88 -41.07
N LYS A 11 -12.59 -34.19 -42.16
CA LYS A 11 -12.37 -32.72 -42.26
C LYS A 11 -13.22 -31.95 -41.28
N ILE A 12 -14.47 -32.38 -41.01
CA ILE A 12 -15.35 -31.72 -40.04
C ILE A 12 -14.81 -31.94 -38.60
N VAL A 13 -14.42 -33.17 -38.26
CA VAL A 13 -13.84 -33.47 -36.96
C VAL A 13 -12.55 -32.72 -36.73
N LEU A 14 -11.67 -32.58 -37.72
CA LEU A 14 -10.43 -31.83 -37.62
C LEU A 14 -10.66 -30.31 -37.41
N LYS A 15 -11.69 -29.75 -38.07
CA LYS A 15 -12.09 -28.34 -37.85
C LYS A 15 -12.66 -28.11 -36.47
N ILE A 16 -13.50 -29.01 -35.96
CA ILE A 16 -14.07 -28.95 -34.61
C ILE A 16 -12.95 -29.06 -33.56
N PHE A 17 -12.00 -29.98 -33.76
CA PHE A 17 -10.83 -30.10 -32.87
C PHE A 17 -9.97 -28.86 -32.86
N GLY A 18 -9.74 -28.22 -34.01
CA GLY A 18 -9.00 -26.97 -34.10
C GLY A 18 -9.69 -25.80 -33.38
N VAL A 19 -11.01 -25.70 -33.48
CA VAL A 19 -11.78 -24.67 -32.79
C VAL A 19 -11.79 -24.91 -31.27
N VAL A 20 -11.99 -26.14 -30.81
CA VAL A 20 -11.97 -26.48 -29.38
C VAL A 20 -10.58 -26.23 -28.78
N PHE A 21 -9.50 -26.55 -29.51
CA PHE A 21 -8.13 -26.30 -29.07
C PHE A 21 -7.83 -24.79 -28.98
N ALA A 22 -8.28 -24.01 -29.98
CA ALA A 22 -8.12 -22.56 -29.95
C ALA A 22 -8.89 -21.89 -28.79
N VAL A 23 -10.11 -22.34 -28.53
CA VAL A 23 -10.93 -21.87 -27.39
C VAL A 23 -10.29 -22.27 -26.04
N SER A 24 -9.72 -23.47 -25.95
CA SER A 24 -9.01 -23.94 -24.75
C SER A 24 -7.75 -23.11 -24.49
N LEU A 25 -7.01 -22.70 -25.53
CA LEU A 25 -5.85 -21.81 -25.42
C LEU A 25 -6.23 -20.40 -24.96
N ILE A 26 -7.38 -19.89 -25.39
CA ILE A 26 -7.89 -18.59 -24.97
C ILE A 26 -8.33 -18.64 -23.50
N LEU A 27 -9.02 -19.71 -23.09
CA LEU A 27 -9.46 -19.89 -21.69
C LEU A 27 -8.29 -20.12 -20.72
N ALA A 28 -7.21 -20.77 -21.15
CA ALA A 28 -6.01 -20.96 -20.33
C ALA A 28 -5.24 -19.66 -20.08
N ASN A 29 -5.45 -18.62 -20.89
CA ASN A 29 -4.84 -17.31 -20.68
C ASN A 29 -5.70 -16.33 -19.86
N ILE A 30 -6.97 -16.66 -19.59
CA ILE A 30 -7.86 -15.80 -18.78
C ILE A 30 -7.41 -15.82 -17.32
N ASP A 31 -6.93 -16.92 -16.79
CA ASP A 31 -6.41 -17.00 -15.42
C ASP A 31 -5.13 -16.16 -15.23
N LEU A 32 -4.34 -15.95 -16.29
CA LEU A 32 -3.17 -15.07 -16.26
C LEU A 32 -3.57 -13.58 -16.19
N ILE A 33 -4.72 -13.21 -16.74
CA ILE A 33 -5.18 -11.80 -16.76
C ILE A 33 -5.86 -11.46 -15.44
N PHE A 34 -6.57 -12.39 -14.80
CA PHE A 34 -7.18 -12.18 -13.48
C PHE A 34 -6.18 -12.30 -12.32
N GLY A 35 -5.09 -13.06 -12.48
CA GLY A 35 -4.01 -13.14 -11.49
C GLY A 35 -3.16 -11.86 -11.39
N LEU A 36 -3.19 -10.99 -12.40
CA LEU A 36 -2.45 -9.72 -12.43
C LEU A 36 -3.21 -8.56 -11.74
N LEU A 37 -4.47 -8.75 -11.35
CA LEU A 37 -5.30 -7.71 -10.71
C LEU A 37 -5.29 -7.77 -9.18
N THR A 38 -4.67 -8.77 -8.59
CA THR A 38 -4.39 -8.81 -7.15
C THR A 38 -2.91 -8.49 -6.93
N ALA A 39 -2.54 -7.21 -7.00
CA ALA A 39 -1.22 -6.77 -6.59
C ALA A 39 -1.09 -6.99 -5.07
N VAL A 40 -0.52 -8.14 -4.68
CA VAL A 40 -0.03 -8.35 -3.32
C VAL A 40 1.24 -7.51 -3.22
N LEU A 41 1.17 -6.39 -2.53
CA LEU A 41 2.34 -5.59 -2.23
C LEU A 41 3.13 -6.27 -1.12
N PRO A 42 4.38 -6.68 -1.33
CA PRO A 42 5.20 -7.25 -0.29
C PRO A 42 5.54 -6.21 0.80
N ILE A 43 6.26 -6.60 1.82
CA ILE A 43 6.55 -5.80 3.02
C ILE A 43 7.09 -4.41 2.65
N ALA A 44 6.31 -3.37 2.98
CA ALA A 44 6.75 -1.99 2.89
C ALA A 44 7.39 -1.57 4.21
N THR A 45 8.59 -1.00 4.15
CA THR A 45 9.25 -0.37 5.30
C THR A 45 9.30 1.12 5.08
N THR A 46 8.77 1.87 6.03
CA THR A 46 8.65 3.33 5.97
C THR A 46 9.49 3.94 7.07
N GLY A 47 10.40 4.83 6.72
CA GLY A 47 11.12 5.63 7.70
C GLY A 47 10.19 6.63 8.39
N VAL A 48 10.42 6.90 9.66
CA VAL A 48 9.71 7.95 10.41
C VAL A 48 10.69 9.06 10.76
N VAL A 49 10.35 10.28 10.35
CA VAL A 49 11.15 11.48 10.60
C VAL A 49 10.32 12.43 11.44
N THR A 50 10.89 12.93 12.53
CA THR A 50 10.27 13.91 13.41
C THR A 50 11.12 15.18 13.47
N SER A 51 10.49 16.33 13.71
CA SER A 51 11.18 17.60 13.94
C SER A 51 11.87 17.62 15.32
N ALA A 52 12.77 18.59 15.51
CA ALA A 52 13.40 18.81 16.81
C ALA A 52 12.32 19.06 17.89
N GLY A 53 12.51 18.47 19.06
CA GLY A 53 11.54 18.57 20.15
C GLY A 53 10.30 17.65 20.02
N LEU A 54 10.20 16.84 18.98
CA LEU A 54 9.14 15.85 18.81
C LEU A 54 9.76 14.46 18.66
N LYS A 55 9.20 13.46 19.31
CA LYS A 55 9.61 12.06 19.18
C LYS A 55 8.40 11.14 19.06
N ALA A 56 8.57 10.06 18.29
CA ALA A 56 7.56 9.02 18.08
C ALA A 56 7.94 7.73 18.79
N TYR A 57 6.97 7.06 19.43
CA TYR A 57 7.18 5.83 20.19
C TYR A 57 6.11 4.79 19.87
N TRP A 58 6.46 3.51 20.06
CA TRP A 58 5.54 2.39 19.93
C TRP A 58 4.64 2.19 21.16
N ASP A 59 4.98 2.80 22.29
CA ASP A 59 4.31 2.61 23.56
C ASP A 59 4.02 3.95 24.25
N SER A 60 2.96 3.99 25.07
CA SER A 60 2.54 5.17 25.84
C SER A 60 3.56 5.58 26.90
N GLY A 61 4.42 4.66 27.32
CA GLY A 61 5.52 4.95 28.25
C GLY A 61 6.73 5.61 27.61
N CYS A 62 6.71 5.77 26.27
CA CYS A 62 7.79 6.37 25.50
C CYS A 62 9.16 5.71 25.73
N THR A 63 9.18 4.37 25.73
CA THR A 63 10.39 3.58 25.96
C THR A 63 10.96 2.99 24.67
N ASN A 64 10.14 2.79 23.64
CA ASN A 64 10.53 2.19 22.36
C ASN A 64 10.28 3.19 21.21
N GLU A 65 11.34 3.84 20.76
CA GLU A 65 11.26 4.87 19.71
C GLU A 65 10.94 4.24 18.34
N VAL A 66 10.03 4.87 17.58
CA VAL A 66 9.68 4.49 16.22
C VAL A 66 10.71 5.07 15.26
N THR A 67 11.48 4.21 14.61
CA THR A 67 12.42 4.59 13.54
C THR A 67 11.91 4.19 12.16
N SER A 68 11.07 3.16 12.09
CA SER A 68 10.45 2.69 10.85
C SER A 68 9.13 1.97 11.15
N ILE A 69 8.22 2.00 10.17
CA ILE A 69 6.93 1.31 10.21
C ILE A 69 6.92 0.25 9.12
N SER A 70 6.57 -0.98 9.47
CA SER A 70 6.31 -2.05 8.49
C SER A 70 4.81 -2.17 8.25
N TRP A 71 4.36 -1.85 7.04
CA TRP A 71 2.97 -1.99 6.65
C TRP A 71 2.61 -3.43 6.25
N GLY A 72 3.62 -4.29 6.03
CA GLY A 72 3.42 -5.65 5.53
C GLY A 72 2.76 -5.69 4.15
N SER A 73 2.26 -6.84 3.74
CA SER A 73 1.58 -6.98 2.46
C SER A 73 0.26 -6.22 2.44
N MET A 74 0.04 -5.43 1.39
CA MET A 74 -1.20 -4.68 1.16
C MET A 74 -1.80 -5.07 -0.19
N TYR A 75 -3.11 -4.94 -0.33
CA TYR A 75 -3.86 -5.21 -1.56
C TYR A 75 -4.49 -3.93 -2.07
N ALA A 76 -4.76 -3.86 -3.38
CA ALA A 76 -5.52 -2.77 -3.98
C ALA A 76 -6.84 -2.53 -3.21
N GLY A 77 -7.18 -1.28 -2.95
CA GLY A 77 -8.37 -0.87 -2.21
C GLY A 77 -8.31 -1.07 -0.69
N ASN A 78 -7.25 -1.67 -0.16
CA ASN A 78 -7.15 -1.93 1.29
C ASN A 78 -6.50 -0.79 2.06
N SER A 79 -6.88 -0.69 3.33
CA SER A 79 -6.25 0.21 4.30
C SER A 79 -5.64 -0.57 5.45
N LYS A 80 -4.57 -0.02 6.04
CA LYS A 80 -3.97 -0.50 7.28
C LYS A 80 -3.74 0.62 8.26
N ASN A 81 -3.90 0.31 9.53
CA ASN A 81 -3.75 1.24 10.63
C ASN A 81 -2.51 0.87 11.46
N VAL A 82 -1.79 1.90 11.90
CA VAL A 82 -0.67 1.78 12.84
C VAL A 82 -0.83 2.85 13.90
N THR A 83 -0.80 2.45 15.16
CA THR A 83 -0.88 3.37 16.30
C THR A 83 0.53 3.68 16.79
N ILE A 84 0.84 4.95 16.98
CA ILE A 84 2.08 5.44 17.58
C ILE A 84 1.75 6.52 18.62
N TYR A 85 2.74 6.83 19.45
CA TYR A 85 2.65 7.83 20.50
C TYR A 85 3.66 8.94 20.22
N LEU A 86 3.17 10.17 20.06
CA LEU A 86 4.00 11.35 19.83
C LEU A 86 4.21 12.08 21.16
N LYS A 87 5.46 12.36 21.49
CA LYS A 87 5.81 13.10 22.70
C LYS A 87 6.46 14.44 22.33
N ASN A 88 5.92 15.52 22.88
CA ASN A 88 6.61 16.79 22.87
C ASN A 88 7.74 16.75 23.91
N THR A 89 8.98 16.66 23.44
CA THR A 89 10.20 16.69 24.28
C THR A 89 10.80 18.08 24.40
N GLY A 90 10.18 19.06 23.76
CA GLY A 90 10.52 20.48 23.84
C GLY A 90 9.97 21.12 25.12
N ASN A 91 10.14 22.44 25.22
CA ASN A 91 9.73 23.24 26.36
C ASN A 91 8.58 24.22 26.05
N VAL A 92 8.03 24.19 24.84
CA VAL A 92 6.93 25.02 24.36
C VAL A 92 5.82 24.16 23.75
N PRO A 93 4.56 24.61 23.77
CA PRO A 93 3.48 23.92 23.08
C PRO A 93 3.74 23.87 21.56
N MET A 94 3.27 22.81 20.91
CA MET A 94 3.38 22.69 19.44
C MET A 94 2.10 22.16 18.82
N THR A 95 1.87 22.51 17.56
CA THR A 95 0.91 21.87 16.67
C THR A 95 1.65 20.94 15.72
N LEU A 96 0.95 19.95 15.17
CA LEU A 96 1.57 18.95 14.31
C LEU A 96 1.07 19.05 12.88
N SER A 97 1.94 18.69 11.94
CA SER A 97 1.59 18.41 10.55
C SER A 97 2.18 17.07 10.09
N LEU A 98 1.49 16.41 9.14
CA LEU A 98 1.88 15.14 8.54
C LEU A 98 2.10 15.35 7.05
N THR A 99 3.25 14.90 6.56
CA THR A 99 3.57 14.80 5.13
C THR A 99 4.30 13.50 4.85
N THR A 100 4.46 13.18 3.57
CA THR A 100 5.26 12.05 3.11
C THR A 100 6.28 12.53 2.09
N ASP A 101 7.44 11.89 2.06
CA ASP A 101 8.48 12.14 1.05
C ASP A 101 9.28 10.89 0.71
N ASN A 102 10.26 11.03 -0.19
CA ASN A 102 11.18 9.95 -0.59
C ASN A 102 10.50 8.67 -1.06
N TRP A 103 9.39 8.80 -1.80
CA TRP A 103 8.69 7.66 -2.38
C TRP A 103 9.57 6.88 -3.35
N ASN A 104 9.65 5.57 -3.16
CA ASN A 104 10.34 4.64 -4.04
C ASN A 104 9.46 3.40 -4.33
N PRO A 105 9.06 3.15 -5.60
CA PRO A 105 9.24 4.06 -6.75
C PRO A 105 8.44 5.36 -6.56
N SER A 106 8.87 6.46 -7.19
CA SER A 106 8.17 7.76 -7.09
C SER A 106 6.73 7.71 -7.58
N SER A 107 6.41 6.79 -8.52
CA SER A 107 5.04 6.54 -8.99
C SER A 107 4.10 6.01 -7.88
N ALA A 108 4.63 5.42 -6.82
CA ALA A 108 3.83 4.90 -5.71
C ALA A 108 3.05 6.02 -5.00
N GLU A 109 3.60 7.23 -4.91
CA GLU A 109 2.94 8.39 -4.29
C GLU A 109 1.52 8.63 -4.83
N THR A 110 1.30 8.34 -6.11
CA THR A 110 -0.01 8.53 -6.77
C THR A 110 -1.07 7.52 -6.28
N TYR A 111 -0.64 6.36 -5.79
CA TYR A 111 -1.52 5.26 -5.43
C TYR A 111 -1.72 5.08 -3.93
N PHE A 112 -0.97 5.79 -3.11
CA PHE A 112 -1.04 5.66 -1.66
C PHE A 112 -1.49 6.96 -1.01
N THR A 113 -2.38 6.84 -0.02
CA THR A 113 -2.82 7.97 0.80
C THR A 113 -2.54 7.64 2.27
N LEU A 114 -1.77 8.50 2.93
CA LEU A 114 -1.53 8.43 4.37
C LEU A 114 -2.29 9.54 5.05
N ILE A 115 -3.12 9.17 6.02
CA ILE A 115 -3.85 10.11 6.89
C ILE A 115 -3.64 9.73 8.35
N TRP A 116 -4.05 10.60 9.25
CA TRP A 116 -4.05 10.37 10.69
C TRP A 116 -5.31 10.93 11.35
N ASP A 117 -5.52 10.55 12.61
CA ASP A 117 -6.68 10.96 13.42
C ASP A 117 -6.41 12.23 14.27
N TYR A 118 -5.26 12.89 14.09
CA TYR A 118 -4.96 14.14 14.79
C TYR A 118 -5.88 15.28 14.35
N SER A 119 -6.57 15.89 15.33
CA SER A 119 -7.60 16.90 15.08
C SER A 119 -7.11 18.36 15.16
N GLY A 120 -5.80 18.59 15.30
CA GLY A 120 -5.22 19.94 15.27
C GLY A 120 -5.06 20.62 16.63
N GLY A 121 -5.14 19.94 17.75
CA GLY A 121 -4.88 20.48 19.08
C GLY A 121 -3.39 20.76 19.34
N GLN A 122 -3.08 21.55 20.38
CA GLN A 122 -1.71 21.75 20.83
C GLN A 122 -1.27 20.58 21.73
N ILE A 123 -0.01 20.16 21.57
CA ILE A 123 0.65 19.22 22.47
C ILE A 123 1.54 20.01 23.42
N GLN A 124 1.23 19.95 24.72
CA GLN A 124 1.99 20.63 25.75
C GLN A 124 3.37 20.01 25.97
N PRO A 125 4.37 20.74 26.55
CA PRO A 125 5.63 20.15 26.92
C PRO A 125 5.49 18.88 27.77
N ASN A 126 6.20 17.83 27.40
CA ASN A 126 6.15 16.47 27.97
C ASN A 126 4.82 15.71 27.79
N GLU A 127 3.83 16.29 27.13
CA GLU A 127 2.59 15.58 26.81
C GLU A 127 2.86 14.48 25.77
N VAL A 128 2.11 13.37 25.93
CA VAL A 128 2.12 12.22 25.02
C VAL A 128 0.75 12.12 24.36
N LEU A 129 0.74 12.20 23.04
CA LEU A 129 -0.45 12.08 22.21
C LEU A 129 -0.44 10.74 21.47
N GLN A 130 -1.49 9.93 21.65
CA GLN A 130 -1.70 8.76 20.81
C GLN A 130 -2.30 9.20 19.48
N ILE A 131 -1.76 8.69 18.37
CA ILE A 131 -2.30 8.88 17.03
C ILE A 131 -2.37 7.55 16.29
N THR A 132 -3.31 7.46 15.36
CA THR A 132 -3.45 6.35 14.43
C THR A 132 -3.16 6.84 13.02
N LEU A 133 -2.12 6.29 12.40
CA LEU A 133 -1.82 6.46 11.00
C LEU A 133 -2.62 5.44 10.19
N THR A 134 -3.28 5.88 9.12
CA THR A 134 -4.01 5.02 8.19
C THR A 134 -3.41 5.16 6.79
N LEU A 135 -2.82 4.08 6.30
CA LEU A 135 -2.32 3.98 4.92
C LEU A 135 -3.35 3.26 4.07
N THR A 136 -3.78 3.89 2.98
CA THR A 136 -4.73 3.33 2.02
C THR A 136 -4.08 3.19 0.65
N VAL A 137 -4.33 2.05 0.00
CA VAL A 137 -3.89 1.76 -1.38
C VAL A 137 -5.07 2.00 -2.32
N SER A 138 -4.85 2.73 -3.41
CA SER A 138 -5.84 2.90 -4.47
C SER A 138 -6.25 1.56 -5.08
N GLU A 139 -7.51 1.43 -5.51
CA GLU A 139 -7.98 0.29 -6.29
C GLU A 139 -7.29 0.22 -7.66
N ASP A 140 -6.84 1.37 -8.19
CA ASP A 140 -6.20 1.51 -9.49
C ASP A 140 -4.69 1.29 -9.46
N VAL A 141 -4.11 0.80 -8.35
CA VAL A 141 -2.66 0.59 -8.24
C VAL A 141 -2.16 -0.36 -9.33
N GLN A 142 -1.14 0.08 -10.08
CA GLN A 142 -0.54 -0.68 -11.17
C GLN A 142 0.98 -0.62 -11.13
N GLY A 143 1.63 -1.77 -11.37
CA GLY A 143 3.08 -1.84 -11.53
C GLY A 143 3.91 -1.57 -10.27
N VAL A 144 3.27 -1.36 -9.12
CA VAL A 144 3.95 -1.22 -7.82
C VAL A 144 3.93 -2.57 -7.14
N ILE A 145 5.09 -3.23 -7.07
CA ILE A 145 5.26 -4.54 -6.43
C ILE A 145 5.80 -4.36 -5.01
N ASP A 146 6.65 -3.35 -4.83
CA ASP A 146 7.30 -3.00 -3.57
C ASP A 146 7.35 -1.48 -3.46
N PHE A 147 7.28 -0.95 -2.26
CA PHE A 147 7.34 0.50 -2.04
C PHE A 147 7.97 0.85 -0.70
N SER A 148 8.53 2.05 -0.65
CA SER A 148 8.98 2.68 0.59
C SER A 148 8.79 4.20 0.49
N PHE A 149 8.66 4.86 1.62
CA PHE A 149 8.56 6.31 1.73
C PHE A 149 8.90 6.74 3.15
N ASN A 150 9.04 8.03 3.39
CA ASN A 150 9.14 8.54 4.75
C ASN A 150 7.80 9.13 5.20
N VAL A 151 7.44 8.86 6.43
CA VAL A 151 6.42 9.59 7.18
C VAL A 151 7.12 10.74 7.90
N VAL A 152 6.77 11.97 7.51
CA VAL A 152 7.37 13.17 8.09
C VAL A 152 6.35 13.85 8.99
N ILE A 153 6.62 13.86 10.30
CA ILE A 153 5.78 14.53 11.30
C ILE A 153 6.54 15.76 11.81
N THR A 154 5.98 16.92 11.57
CA THR A 154 6.58 18.20 11.96
C THR A 154 5.81 18.84 13.09
N GLY A 155 6.50 19.15 14.19
CA GLY A 155 5.98 20.02 15.25
C GLY A 155 6.31 21.48 14.96
N THR A 156 5.32 22.34 15.02
CA THR A 156 5.47 23.79 14.92
C THR A 156 5.16 24.43 16.27
N GLU A 157 6.11 25.13 16.83
CA GLU A 157 5.95 25.83 18.13
C GLU A 157 4.83 26.88 18.05
N VAL A 158 4.05 26.95 19.11
CA VAL A 158 2.99 27.95 19.27
C VAL A 158 3.44 28.94 20.32
N THR A 159 3.65 30.15 19.87
CA THR A 159 4.07 31.31 20.71
C THR A 159 2.87 32.13 21.17
#